data_5155bd6c1b6991c655c38900046cce4f
#
_entry.id   5155bd6c1b6991c655c38900046cce4f
#
_cell.length_a   1.000
_cell.length_b   1.000
_cell.length_c   1.000
_cell.angle_alpha   90.00
_cell.angle_beta   90.00
_cell.angle_gamma   90.00
#
_symmetry.space_group_name_H-M   'P 1'
#
loop_
_entity.id
_entity.type
_entity.pdbx_description
1 polymer ?
#
loop_
_entity_poly.entity_id
_entity_poly.type
_entity_poly.pdbx_seq_one_letter_code
_entity_poly.pdbx_strand_id
1 'polypeptide(L)'
;DLVVRRFISVFYPAAEFDVTTRTTTVGEDRFVTEGKVLVTPGWMEVAGRGGKTQSDLCPVTDGESVRTTDINAKQDATRPPARYTDATLLSAMEAAGKKLETGELRNAMAEKGLGTPATRAQTIEGLIEQKYLRRDGRDLIPNAKAFQLMQLVRGLHIDELTQPKLTAEWGTQARSDRKRRRVARRFHG
;
A
#
# COMPACT_ATOMS: atom_id res chain seq x y z
N ASP A 1 -22.15 2.09 -10.84
CA ASP A 1 -21.34 1.66 -11.99
C ASP A 1 -20.10 0.87 -11.56
N LEU A 2 -19.22 1.39 -10.66
CA LEU A 2 -18.01 0.68 -10.22
C LEU A 2 -18.27 -0.67 -9.57
N VAL A 3 -19.29 -0.76 -8.71
CA VAL A 3 -19.65 -2.01 -8.02
C VAL A 3 -20.10 -3.06 -9.02
N VAL A 4 -20.94 -2.67 -10.00
CA VAL A 4 -21.44 -3.56 -11.05
C VAL A 4 -20.29 -4.07 -11.91
N ARG A 5 -19.40 -3.20 -12.37
CA ARG A 5 -18.22 -3.59 -13.15
C ARG A 5 -17.31 -4.54 -12.36
N ARG A 6 -17.08 -4.26 -11.08
CA ARG A 6 -16.29 -5.14 -10.24
C ARG A 6 -16.93 -6.50 -10.04
N PHE A 7 -18.24 -6.53 -9.84
CA PHE A 7 -19.00 -7.78 -9.74
C PHE A 7 -18.90 -8.61 -11.01
N ILE A 8 -19.16 -8.00 -12.17
CA ILE A 8 -19.07 -8.69 -13.47
C ILE A 8 -17.63 -9.17 -13.72
N SER A 9 -16.62 -8.37 -13.41
CA SER A 9 -15.21 -8.73 -13.64
C SER A 9 -14.74 -9.98 -12.89
N VAL A 10 -15.44 -10.39 -11.82
CA VAL A 10 -15.12 -11.63 -11.07
C VAL A 10 -15.40 -12.90 -11.90
N PHE A 11 -16.32 -12.83 -12.87
CA PHE A 11 -16.66 -13.96 -13.75
C PHE A 11 -15.76 -14.05 -14.99
N TYR A 12 -14.88 -13.07 -15.21
CA TYR A 12 -13.94 -13.08 -16.33
C TYR A 12 -12.63 -13.77 -15.94
N PRO A 13 -11.93 -14.39 -16.90
CA PRO A 13 -10.63 -14.98 -16.65
C PRO A 13 -9.60 -13.94 -16.24
N ALA A 14 -8.46 -14.40 -15.75
CA ALA A 14 -7.32 -13.53 -15.45
C ALA A 14 -6.81 -12.83 -16.71
N ALA A 15 -6.29 -11.61 -16.56
CA ALA A 15 -5.56 -10.95 -17.63
C ALA A 15 -4.19 -11.59 -17.78
N GLU A 16 -3.82 -11.94 -19.02
CA GLU A 16 -2.53 -12.56 -19.33
C GLU A 16 -1.63 -11.56 -20.04
N PHE A 17 -0.37 -11.55 -19.66
CA PHE A 17 0.65 -10.67 -20.22
C PHE A 17 1.89 -11.46 -20.57
N ASP A 18 2.44 -11.19 -21.74
CA ASP A 18 3.80 -11.57 -22.06
C ASP A 18 4.77 -10.55 -21.48
N VAL A 19 5.70 -11.03 -20.66
CA VAL A 19 6.73 -10.21 -20.05
C VAL A 19 8.07 -10.61 -20.64
N THR A 20 8.69 -9.71 -21.39
CA THR A 20 10.01 -9.90 -21.97
C THR A 20 11.04 -9.11 -21.19
N THR A 21 12.04 -9.77 -20.66
CA THR A 21 13.18 -9.12 -20.00
C THR A 21 14.41 -9.25 -20.89
N ARG A 22 14.98 -8.12 -21.29
CA ARG A 22 16.21 -8.06 -22.07
C ARG A 22 17.34 -7.50 -21.23
N THR A 23 18.45 -8.24 -21.15
CA THR A 23 19.67 -7.77 -20.50
C THR A 23 20.70 -7.46 -21.58
N THR A 24 21.15 -6.21 -21.66
CA THR A 24 22.24 -5.78 -22.56
C THR A 24 23.49 -5.55 -21.72
N THR A 25 24.60 -6.16 -22.10
CA THR A 25 25.88 -6.02 -21.40
C THR A 25 26.80 -5.13 -22.21
N VAL A 26 27.38 -4.10 -21.59
CA VAL A 26 28.36 -3.21 -22.20
C VAL A 26 29.56 -3.14 -21.28
N GLY A 27 30.66 -3.84 -21.67
CA GLY A 27 31.79 -4.05 -20.75
C GLY A 27 31.35 -4.84 -19.49
N GLU A 28 31.50 -4.26 -18.32
CA GLU A 28 31.11 -4.86 -17.04
C GLU A 28 29.67 -4.46 -16.62
N ASP A 29 29.10 -3.47 -17.29
CA ASP A 29 27.79 -2.93 -16.94
C ASP A 29 26.64 -3.71 -17.60
N ARG A 30 25.55 -3.89 -16.83
CA ARG A 30 24.34 -4.57 -17.29
C ARG A 30 23.15 -3.63 -17.29
N PHE A 31 22.49 -3.53 -18.42
CA PHE A 31 21.27 -2.74 -18.60
C PHE A 31 20.08 -3.69 -18.79
N VAL A 32 19.09 -3.57 -17.91
CA VAL A 32 17.88 -4.39 -17.97
C VAL A 32 16.74 -3.56 -18.54
N THR A 33 16.07 -4.10 -19.54
CA THR A 33 14.88 -3.50 -20.15
C THR A 33 13.73 -4.50 -20.07
N GLU A 34 12.59 -4.08 -19.56
CA GLU A 34 11.39 -4.91 -19.47
C GLU A 34 10.32 -4.41 -20.42
N GLY A 35 9.78 -5.32 -21.22
CA GLY A 35 8.60 -5.13 -22.05
C GLY A 35 7.42 -5.92 -21.52
N LYS A 36 6.22 -5.39 -21.62
CA LYS A 36 5.00 -6.06 -21.22
C LYS A 36 3.91 -5.84 -22.26
N VAL A 37 3.44 -6.95 -22.86
CA VAL A 37 2.38 -6.94 -23.86
C VAL A 37 1.15 -7.66 -23.30
N LEU A 38 -0.01 -7.06 -23.41
CA LEU A 38 -1.28 -7.68 -23.02
C LEU A 38 -1.70 -8.68 -24.09
N VAL A 39 -1.75 -9.98 -23.73
CA VAL A 39 -2.17 -11.07 -24.63
C VAL A 39 -3.69 -11.29 -24.52
N THR A 40 -4.17 -11.48 -23.29
CA THR A 40 -5.59 -11.70 -23.02
C THR A 40 -6.06 -10.66 -22.01
N PRO A 41 -7.02 -9.80 -22.36
CA PRO A 41 -7.48 -8.74 -21.47
C PRO A 41 -8.24 -9.27 -20.25
N GLY A 42 -8.92 -10.40 -20.36
CA GLY A 42 -9.66 -10.99 -19.26
C GLY A 42 -10.57 -9.99 -18.55
N TRP A 43 -10.54 -9.95 -17.21
CA TRP A 43 -11.35 -9.05 -16.39
C TRP A 43 -11.09 -7.55 -16.65
N MET A 44 -9.97 -7.20 -17.25
CA MET A 44 -9.61 -5.80 -17.56
C MET A 44 -10.53 -5.19 -18.63
N GLU A 45 -11.11 -6.01 -19.48
CA GLU A 45 -12.07 -5.57 -20.51
C GLU A 45 -13.30 -4.90 -19.88
N VAL A 46 -13.86 -5.55 -18.85
CA VAL A 46 -15.01 -5.02 -18.10
C VAL A 46 -14.62 -3.83 -17.24
N ALA A 47 -13.42 -3.84 -16.66
CA ALA A 47 -12.93 -2.76 -15.81
C ALA A 47 -12.57 -1.49 -16.58
N GLY A 48 -12.53 -1.51 -17.91
CA GLY A 48 -12.16 -0.38 -18.76
C GLY A 48 -10.66 0.00 -18.65
N ARG A 49 -9.81 -0.92 -18.19
CA ARG A 49 -8.36 -0.73 -18.01
C ARG A 49 -7.52 -1.30 -19.17
N GLY A 50 -8.16 -1.74 -20.24
CA GLY A 50 -7.53 -2.45 -21.37
C GLY A 50 -6.74 -1.60 -22.36
N GLY A 51 -6.32 -0.41 -22.02
CA GLY A 51 -5.59 0.44 -22.95
C GLY A 51 -4.33 1.07 -22.36
N LYS A 52 -3.19 0.81 -22.99
CA LYS A 52 -1.88 1.47 -22.82
C LYS A 52 -0.93 0.88 -21.78
N THR A 53 -0.66 -0.41 -21.84
CA THR A 53 0.60 -0.92 -21.28
C THR A 53 1.25 -1.79 -22.35
N GLN A 54 1.57 -1.21 -23.49
CA GLN A 54 2.27 -1.89 -24.57
C GLN A 54 3.63 -1.23 -24.70
N SER A 55 4.62 -1.76 -24.02
CA SER A 55 6.02 -1.56 -24.36
C SER A 55 6.47 -2.84 -25.07
N ASP A 56 6.23 -2.88 -26.36
CA ASP A 56 6.76 -3.95 -27.21
C ASP A 56 8.24 -3.74 -27.36
N LEU A 57 9.03 -4.73 -26.98
CA LEU A 57 10.47 -4.72 -27.22
C LEU A 57 10.75 -5.37 -28.58
N CYS A 58 11.60 -4.72 -29.36
CA CYS A 58 12.12 -5.33 -30.58
C CYS A 58 12.69 -6.72 -30.26
N PRO A 59 12.29 -7.78 -30.99
CA PRO A 59 12.83 -9.11 -30.79
C PRO A 59 14.31 -9.14 -31.07
N VAL A 60 15.06 -9.76 -30.17
CA VAL A 60 16.53 -9.99 -30.31
C VAL A 60 16.81 -11.44 -29.96
N THR A 61 17.86 -11.99 -30.58
CA THR A 61 18.33 -13.32 -30.25
C THR A 61 19.37 -13.28 -29.14
N ASP A 62 19.45 -14.35 -28.36
CA ASP A 62 20.42 -14.45 -27.28
C ASP A 62 21.86 -14.43 -27.86
N GLY A 63 22.73 -13.60 -27.25
CA GLY A 63 24.09 -13.38 -27.74
C GLY A 63 24.23 -12.46 -28.95
N GLU A 64 23.14 -11.82 -29.39
CA GLU A 64 23.20 -10.86 -30.50
C GLU A 64 24.04 -9.64 -30.14
N SER A 65 24.96 -9.26 -31.02
CA SER A 65 25.74 -8.04 -30.87
C SER A 65 24.94 -6.83 -31.32
N VAL A 66 24.72 -5.88 -30.39
CA VAL A 66 24.01 -4.65 -30.67
C VAL A 66 24.96 -3.45 -30.71
N ARG A 67 24.69 -2.50 -31.62
CA ARG A 67 25.45 -1.27 -31.72
C ARG A 67 24.75 -0.15 -30.99
N THR A 68 25.42 0.47 -30.03
CA THR A 68 24.92 1.68 -29.37
C THR A 68 24.92 2.82 -30.37
N THR A 69 23.76 3.41 -30.63
CA THR A 69 23.61 4.52 -31.56
C THR A 69 23.64 5.88 -30.84
N ASP A 70 23.16 5.92 -29.60
CA ASP A 70 23.14 7.13 -28.80
C ASP A 70 23.15 6.79 -27.31
N ILE A 71 23.79 7.63 -26.51
CA ILE A 71 23.82 7.54 -25.04
C ILE A 71 23.52 8.94 -24.49
N ASN A 72 22.38 9.07 -23.81
CA ASN A 72 22.00 10.30 -23.17
C ASN A 72 22.03 10.14 -21.65
N ALA A 73 22.93 10.86 -20.98
CA ALA A 73 22.91 10.98 -19.54
C ALA A 73 21.83 12.00 -19.12
N LYS A 74 20.76 11.54 -18.50
CA LYS A 74 19.71 12.40 -17.95
C LYS A 74 19.97 12.64 -16.47
N GLN A 75 20.24 13.88 -16.13
CA GLN A 75 20.32 14.26 -14.73
C GLN A 75 18.89 14.34 -14.15
N ASP A 76 18.63 13.58 -13.11
CA ASP A 76 17.37 13.62 -12.38
C ASP A 76 17.66 13.73 -10.88
N ALA A 77 16.69 14.22 -10.13
CA ALA A 77 16.78 14.32 -8.68
C ALA A 77 15.78 13.36 -8.03
N THR A 78 16.18 12.78 -6.92
CA THR A 78 15.27 11.98 -6.11
C THR A 78 14.08 12.82 -5.67
N ARG A 79 12.89 12.26 -5.76
CA ARG A 79 11.66 12.92 -5.32
C ARG A 79 11.27 12.41 -3.95
N PRO A 80 10.74 13.27 -3.07
CA PRO A 80 10.19 12.80 -1.80
C PRO A 80 9.04 11.82 -2.05
N PRO A 81 8.74 10.92 -1.09
CA PRO A 81 7.59 10.04 -1.19
C PRO A 81 6.30 10.85 -1.44
N ALA A 82 5.41 10.30 -2.24
CA ALA A 82 4.11 10.90 -2.48
C ALA A 82 3.33 11.08 -1.17
N ARG A 83 2.56 12.15 -1.08
CA ARG A 83 1.66 12.37 0.06
C ARG A 83 0.58 11.30 0.09
N TYR A 84 0.01 11.09 1.26
CA TYR A 84 -1.13 10.19 1.38
C TYR A 84 -2.37 10.82 0.76
N THR A 85 -3.11 10.01 0.03
CA THR A 85 -4.49 10.26 -0.35
C THR A 85 -5.41 9.50 0.63
N ASP A 86 -6.71 9.77 0.62
CA ASP A 86 -7.68 8.98 1.43
C ASP A 86 -7.49 7.47 1.19
N ALA A 87 -7.38 7.05 -0.07
CA ALA A 87 -7.21 5.64 -0.43
C ALA A 87 -5.88 5.04 0.08
N THR A 88 -4.77 5.76 -0.10
CA THR A 88 -3.45 5.26 0.33
C THR A 88 -3.27 5.30 1.83
N LEU A 89 -3.92 6.25 2.54
CA LEU A 89 -3.93 6.29 4.00
C LEU A 89 -4.76 5.13 4.57
N LEU A 90 -5.94 4.84 4.01
CA LEU A 90 -6.74 3.67 4.38
C LEU A 90 -5.95 2.37 4.21
N SER A 91 -5.23 2.22 3.09
CA SER A 91 -4.36 1.06 2.84
C SER A 91 -3.20 1.00 3.83
N ALA A 92 -2.60 2.13 4.20
CA ALA A 92 -1.53 2.20 5.20
C ALA A 92 -2.03 1.84 6.60
N MET A 93 -3.24 2.28 6.97
CA MET A 93 -3.89 1.90 8.25
C MET A 93 -4.15 0.39 8.30
N GLU A 94 -4.59 -0.21 7.19
CA GLU A 94 -4.77 -1.66 7.08
C GLU A 94 -3.45 -2.42 7.19
N ALA A 95 -2.41 -1.93 6.54
CA ALA A 95 -1.09 -2.55 6.51
C ALA A 95 -0.21 -2.19 7.71
N ALA A 96 -0.70 -1.43 8.69
CA ALA A 96 0.11 -0.93 9.80
C ALA A 96 0.80 -2.05 10.60
N GLY A 97 0.19 -3.22 10.70
CA GLY A 97 0.78 -4.39 11.35
C GLY A 97 2.00 -4.97 10.65
N LYS A 98 2.14 -4.76 9.34
CA LYS A 98 3.28 -5.30 8.57
C LYS A 98 4.62 -4.63 8.92
N LYS A 99 4.58 -3.45 9.53
CA LYS A 99 5.77 -2.68 9.94
C LYS A 99 6.25 -3.00 11.36
N LEU A 100 5.57 -3.89 12.08
CA LEU A 100 5.96 -4.28 13.43
C LEU A 100 7.01 -5.40 13.39
N GLU A 101 8.04 -5.26 14.21
CA GLU A 101 9.19 -6.18 14.24
C GLU A 101 8.88 -7.49 14.97
N THR A 102 8.04 -7.48 16.00
CA THR A 102 7.72 -8.64 16.83
C THR A 102 6.59 -9.48 16.24
N GLY A 103 6.81 -10.82 16.16
CA GLY A 103 5.90 -11.76 15.51
C GLY A 103 4.48 -11.81 16.08
N GLU A 104 4.31 -11.77 17.41
CA GLU A 104 2.99 -11.79 18.05
C GLU A 104 2.19 -10.50 17.82
N LEU A 105 2.83 -9.34 17.96
CA LEU A 105 2.23 -8.04 17.70
C LEU A 105 1.93 -7.85 16.21
N ARG A 106 2.83 -8.35 15.34
CA ARG A 106 2.60 -8.39 13.89
C ARG A 106 1.34 -9.19 13.57
N ASN A 107 1.19 -10.39 14.13
CA ASN A 107 0.02 -11.25 13.89
C ASN A 107 -1.27 -10.62 14.43
N ALA A 108 -1.23 -9.97 15.60
CA ALA A 108 -2.39 -9.29 16.17
C ALA A 108 -2.87 -8.11 15.32
N MET A 109 -1.93 -7.37 14.71
CA MET A 109 -2.22 -6.23 13.84
C MET A 109 -2.44 -6.63 12.38
N ALA A 110 -1.83 -7.74 11.90
CA ALA A 110 -1.98 -8.19 10.52
C ALA A 110 -3.43 -8.51 10.15
N GLU A 111 -4.21 -8.97 11.13
CA GLU A 111 -5.64 -9.27 10.92
C GLU A 111 -6.54 -8.02 10.93
N LYS A 112 -6.16 -6.94 11.63
CA LYS A 112 -7.07 -5.81 11.87
C LYS A 112 -6.54 -4.45 11.43
N GLY A 113 -5.21 -4.24 11.39
CA GLY A 113 -4.61 -2.93 11.14
C GLY A 113 -4.95 -1.89 12.24
N LEU A 114 -4.81 -0.62 11.91
CA LEU A 114 -5.29 0.50 12.73
C LEU A 114 -6.77 0.74 12.44
N GLY A 115 -7.60 0.60 13.47
CA GLY A 115 -9.06 0.70 13.35
C GLY A 115 -9.69 -0.46 12.58
N THR A 116 -11.00 -0.50 12.57
CA THR A 116 -11.77 -1.46 11.77
C THR A 116 -12.09 -0.88 10.39
N PRO A 117 -12.42 -1.68 9.38
CA PRO A 117 -12.86 -1.16 8.08
C PRO A 117 -13.97 -0.12 8.18
N ALA A 118 -14.91 -0.30 9.11
CA ALA A 118 -16.03 0.62 9.33
C ALA A 118 -15.61 1.96 9.97
N THR A 119 -14.54 1.99 10.77
CA THR A 119 -14.16 3.18 11.54
C THR A 119 -13.02 3.98 10.92
N ARG A 120 -12.23 3.39 10.00
CA ARG A 120 -11.06 4.06 9.40
C ARG A 120 -11.42 5.35 8.67
N ALA A 121 -12.44 5.30 7.81
CA ALA A 121 -12.88 6.48 7.06
C ALA A 121 -13.38 7.57 8.01
N GLN A 122 -14.18 7.23 9.02
CA GLN A 122 -14.66 8.16 10.02
C GLN A 122 -13.52 8.78 10.83
N THR A 123 -12.46 8.04 11.12
CA THR A 123 -11.27 8.58 11.81
C THR A 123 -10.58 9.64 10.96
N ILE A 124 -10.41 9.39 9.65
CA ILE A 124 -9.81 10.36 8.73
C ILE A 124 -10.66 11.63 8.64
N GLU A 125 -11.99 11.49 8.48
CA GLU A 125 -12.90 12.63 8.46
C GLU A 125 -12.86 13.42 9.79
N GLY A 126 -12.85 12.74 10.93
CA GLY A 126 -12.73 13.39 12.23
C GLY A 126 -11.42 14.18 12.40
N LEU A 127 -10.30 13.70 11.85
CA LEU A 127 -9.04 14.44 11.85
C LEU A 127 -9.11 15.69 10.96
N ILE A 128 -9.88 15.66 9.88
CA ILE A 128 -10.10 16.80 9.00
C ILE A 128 -11.03 17.81 9.67
N GLU A 129 -12.15 17.37 10.25
CA GLU A 129 -13.09 18.23 10.97
C GLU A 129 -12.43 18.96 12.14
N GLN A 130 -11.55 18.26 12.87
CA GLN A 130 -10.79 18.83 13.97
C GLN A 130 -9.57 19.65 13.52
N LYS A 131 -9.38 19.81 12.21
CA LYS A 131 -8.28 20.60 11.62
C LYS A 131 -6.89 20.08 11.92
N TYR A 132 -6.71 18.78 12.16
CA TYR A 132 -5.41 18.14 12.20
C TYR A 132 -4.89 17.88 10.78
N LEU A 133 -5.79 17.49 9.85
CA LEU A 133 -5.52 17.30 8.45
C LEU A 133 -6.34 18.28 7.61
N ARG A 134 -5.87 18.54 6.40
CA ARG A 134 -6.63 19.21 5.35
C ARG A 134 -6.46 18.46 4.03
N ARG A 135 -7.44 18.55 3.16
CA ARG A 135 -7.33 18.11 1.78
C ARG A 135 -6.76 19.20 0.90
N ASP A 136 -5.84 18.83 0.02
CA ASP A 136 -5.32 19.68 -1.05
C ASP A 136 -5.40 18.86 -2.34
N GLY A 137 -6.45 19.09 -3.11
CA GLY A 137 -6.83 18.20 -4.20
C GLY A 137 -7.10 16.77 -3.69
N ARG A 138 -6.25 15.84 -4.05
CA ARG A 138 -6.34 14.44 -3.58
C ARG A 138 -5.47 14.13 -2.36
N ASP A 139 -4.57 15.03 -2.02
CA ASP A 139 -3.57 14.82 -1.00
C ASP A 139 -4.08 15.23 0.39
N LEU A 140 -3.69 14.45 1.39
CA LEU A 140 -3.90 14.76 2.79
C LEU A 140 -2.65 15.44 3.35
N ILE A 141 -2.84 16.66 3.87
CA ILE A 141 -1.75 17.47 4.39
C ILE A 141 -1.98 17.72 5.89
N PRO A 142 -0.99 17.42 6.75
CA PRO A 142 -1.07 17.77 8.16
C PRO A 142 -1.00 19.29 8.35
N ASN A 143 -1.84 19.82 9.24
CA ASN A 143 -1.85 21.22 9.64
C ASN A 143 -0.90 21.48 10.83
N ALA A 144 -0.63 22.75 11.13
CA ALA A 144 0.22 23.15 12.27
C ALA A 144 -0.22 22.50 13.59
N LYS A 145 -1.53 22.37 13.83
CA LYS A 145 -2.09 21.69 15.01
C LYS A 145 -1.61 20.24 15.15
N ALA A 146 -1.49 19.50 14.04
CA ALA A 146 -0.98 18.13 14.06
C ALA A 146 0.50 18.09 14.46
N PHE A 147 1.30 19.00 13.92
CA PHE A 147 2.72 19.10 14.28
C PHE A 147 2.92 19.46 15.74
N GLN A 148 2.15 20.42 16.26
CA GLN A 148 2.18 20.81 17.68
C GLN A 148 1.83 19.63 18.60
N LEU A 149 0.77 18.87 18.29
CA LEU A 149 0.41 17.68 19.04
C LEU A 149 1.55 16.64 19.01
N MET A 150 2.13 16.36 17.85
CA MET A 150 3.22 15.40 17.73
C MET A 150 4.48 15.84 18.48
N GLN A 151 4.81 17.14 18.46
CA GLN A 151 5.91 17.69 19.23
C GLN A 151 5.67 17.57 20.73
N LEU A 152 4.44 17.85 21.19
CA LEU A 152 4.06 17.71 22.60
C LEU A 152 4.21 16.26 23.06
N VAL A 153 3.65 15.30 22.33
CA VAL A 153 3.68 13.87 22.69
C VAL A 153 5.13 13.35 22.73
N ARG A 154 5.95 13.74 21.74
CA ARG A 154 7.40 13.41 21.73
C ARG A 154 8.16 14.08 22.87
N GLY A 155 7.87 15.34 23.16
CA GLY A 155 8.50 16.08 24.26
C GLY A 155 8.18 15.51 25.64
N LEU A 156 7.00 14.88 25.79
CA LEU A 156 6.60 14.15 26.99
C LEU A 156 7.15 12.71 27.03
N HIS A 157 7.91 12.28 26.02
CA HIS A 157 8.47 10.92 25.88
C HIS A 157 7.38 9.81 25.93
N ILE A 158 6.19 10.11 25.40
CA ILE A 158 5.08 9.15 25.29
C ILE A 158 5.08 8.56 23.87
N ASP A 159 6.19 7.91 23.50
CA ASP A 159 6.38 7.39 22.15
C ASP A 159 5.35 6.32 21.77
N GLU A 160 4.80 5.64 22.76
CA GLU A 160 3.76 4.61 22.57
C GLU A 160 2.51 5.15 21.89
N LEU A 161 2.13 6.42 22.12
CA LEU A 161 0.99 7.05 21.46
C LEU A 161 1.24 7.38 19.98
N THR A 162 2.50 7.41 19.56
CA THR A 162 2.89 7.72 18.18
C THR A 162 3.13 6.46 17.34
N GLN A 163 3.05 5.28 17.95
CA GLN A 163 3.33 4.00 17.31
C GLN A 163 2.09 3.08 17.27
N PRO A 164 1.97 2.24 16.24
CA PRO A 164 0.89 1.24 16.16
C PRO A 164 0.94 0.18 17.26
N LYS A 165 2.07 0.06 17.97
CA LYS A 165 2.34 -0.96 18.99
C LYS A 165 1.29 -0.96 20.11
N LEU A 166 0.95 0.20 20.64
CA LEU A 166 -0.06 0.33 21.71
C LEU A 166 -1.43 -0.22 21.30
N THR A 167 -1.85 0.07 20.07
CA THR A 167 -3.11 -0.45 19.53
C THR A 167 -3.09 -1.98 19.40
N ALA A 168 -1.93 -2.54 19.05
CA ALA A 168 -1.73 -3.99 18.95
C ALA A 168 -1.80 -4.67 20.33
N GLU A 169 -1.15 -4.09 21.33
CA GLU A 169 -1.14 -4.58 22.71
C GLU A 169 -2.55 -4.58 23.31
N TRP A 170 -3.27 -3.48 23.19
CA TRP A 170 -4.67 -3.40 23.64
C TRP A 170 -5.59 -4.38 22.90
N GLY A 171 -5.36 -4.60 21.61
CA GLY A 171 -6.08 -5.60 20.84
C GLY A 171 -5.88 -7.03 21.33
N THR A 172 -4.66 -7.38 21.76
CA THR A 172 -4.33 -8.69 22.34
C THR A 172 -4.91 -8.85 23.75
N GLN A 173 -4.82 -7.81 24.57
CA GLN A 173 -5.34 -7.82 25.93
C GLN A 173 -6.88 -7.96 25.97
N ALA A 174 -7.58 -7.24 25.12
CA ALA A 174 -9.04 -7.35 24.97
C ALA A 174 -9.50 -8.75 24.49
N ARG A 175 -8.65 -9.46 23.70
CA ARG A 175 -8.93 -10.84 23.29
C ARG A 175 -8.74 -11.83 24.45
N SER A 176 -7.69 -11.68 25.26
CA SER A 176 -7.42 -12.52 26.41
C SER A 176 -8.55 -12.41 27.45
N ASP A 177 -9.04 -11.19 27.70
CA ASP A 177 -10.14 -10.94 28.63
C ASP A 177 -11.48 -11.49 28.13
N ARG A 178 -11.76 -11.40 26.82
CA ARG A 178 -12.94 -12.05 26.23
C ARG A 178 -12.87 -13.58 26.34
N LYS A 179 -11.68 -14.15 26.14
CA LYS A 179 -11.46 -15.59 26.24
C LYS A 179 -11.67 -16.07 27.69
N ARG A 180 -11.15 -15.32 28.66
CA ARG A 180 -11.36 -15.57 30.09
C ARG A 180 -12.84 -15.48 30.48
N ARG A 181 -13.56 -14.45 30.03
CA ARG A 181 -15.01 -14.29 30.31
C ARG A 181 -15.85 -15.38 29.63
N ARG A 182 -15.47 -15.87 28.45
CA ARG A 182 -16.16 -16.99 27.80
C ARG A 182 -15.96 -18.31 28.54
N VAL A 183 -14.76 -18.56 29.04
CA VAL A 183 -14.44 -19.75 29.85
C VAL A 183 -15.21 -19.68 31.17
N ALA A 184 -15.18 -18.56 31.87
CA ALA A 184 -15.91 -18.37 33.13
C ALA A 184 -17.42 -18.60 32.98
N ARG A 185 -18.05 -18.15 31.90
CA ARG A 185 -19.48 -18.40 31.64
C ARG A 185 -19.82 -19.86 31.32
N ARG A 186 -18.84 -20.67 30.91
CA ARG A 186 -19.04 -22.08 30.56
C ARG A 186 -18.97 -22.98 31.80
N PHE A 187 -18.41 -22.49 32.92
CA PHE A 187 -18.29 -23.23 34.18
C PHE A 187 -19.34 -22.80 35.23
N HIS A 188 -20.17 -21.80 34.94
CA HIS A 188 -21.20 -21.28 35.85
C HIS A 188 -22.62 -21.36 35.26
N GLY A 189 -22.83 -22.13 34.23
CA GLY A 189 -24.11 -22.53 33.67
C GLY A 189 -24.14 -24.07 33.53
#